data_a35afa198aa67dec671311d7ef5b5431
#
_entry.id   a35afa198aa67dec671311d7ef5b5431
#
_cell.length_a   1.000
_cell.length_b   1.000
_cell.length_c   1.000
_cell.angle_alpha   90.00
_cell.angle_beta   90.00
_cell.angle_gamma   90.00
#
_symmetry.space_group_name_H-M   'P 1'
#
loop_
_entity.id
_entity.type
_entity.pdbx_description
1 polymer ?
#
loop_
_entity_poly.entity_id
_entity_poly.type
_entity_poly.pdbx_seq_one_letter_code
_entity_poly.pdbx_strand_id
1 'polypeptide(L)'
;MFKVFKNIHLKGDKVIWTVVLALSLFSVLLVYSTAGWNYLFNHLIKLFIGLFFLYQVHKIKFKYFAKIGVLGFFISIVLLILVFIMGVTINGASRWLSIAGFQFQPSDIAKLSILLFMARQLSKYRNEIIHFKYLFIYVLLPLFVICVLILPNNFSTSALIFLNGLVLMYVAKVNLKYILSIVGIGFFGASLIYIVAKTNPDFSNQVMPRSSTWVSRIDAYFTDDKKQELNQDYQQQQALVAIYNGG
;
A
#
# COMPACT_ATOMS: atom_id res chain seq x y z
N MET A 1 -10.65 -7.23 -40.09
CA MET A 1 -10.08 -6.56 -38.88
C MET A 1 -9.92 -7.46 -37.68
N PHE A 2 -10.51 -8.65 -37.62
CA PHE A 2 -10.46 -9.57 -36.46
C PHE A 2 -9.27 -10.56 -36.42
N LYS A 3 -8.39 -10.60 -37.41
CA LYS A 3 -7.25 -11.54 -37.45
C LYS A 3 -6.03 -11.11 -36.64
N VAL A 4 -5.91 -9.82 -36.30
CA VAL A 4 -4.75 -9.29 -35.54
C VAL A 4 -4.76 -9.75 -34.09
N PHE A 5 -5.93 -10.00 -33.48
CA PHE A 5 -6.07 -10.42 -32.09
C PHE A 5 -5.83 -11.92 -31.86
N LYS A 6 -5.76 -12.74 -32.89
CA LYS A 6 -5.63 -14.20 -32.77
C LYS A 6 -4.25 -14.67 -32.33
N ASN A 7 -3.22 -13.82 -32.41
CA ASN A 7 -1.83 -14.15 -32.07
C ASN A 7 -1.33 -13.54 -30.73
N ILE A 8 -2.19 -12.85 -29.99
CA ILE A 8 -1.81 -12.35 -28.67
C ILE A 8 -2.08 -13.46 -27.65
N HIS A 9 -1.07 -14.30 -27.42
CA HIS A 9 -1.11 -15.27 -26.33
C HIS A 9 -0.93 -14.56 -25.00
N LEU A 10 -2.04 -14.05 -24.44
CA LEU A 10 -2.09 -13.56 -23.07
C LEU A 10 -2.03 -14.77 -22.14
N LYS A 11 -0.86 -15.01 -21.56
CA LYS A 11 -0.69 -16.01 -20.50
C LYS A 11 -1.34 -15.47 -19.23
N GLY A 12 -2.06 -16.32 -18.50
CA GLY A 12 -2.71 -15.95 -17.25
C GLY A 12 -4.23 -16.00 -17.33
N ASP A 13 -4.88 -15.58 -16.25
CA ASP A 13 -6.32 -15.61 -16.13
C ASP A 13 -6.97 -14.52 -17.02
N LYS A 14 -7.92 -14.94 -17.84
CA LYS A 14 -8.67 -14.04 -18.74
C LYS A 14 -9.51 -13.02 -17.95
N VAL A 15 -10.00 -13.40 -16.77
CA VAL A 15 -10.78 -12.50 -15.91
C VAL A 15 -9.94 -11.32 -15.45
N ILE A 16 -8.69 -11.56 -15.04
CA ILE A 16 -7.77 -10.48 -14.65
C ILE A 16 -7.55 -9.49 -15.81
N TRP A 17 -7.31 -10.00 -17.03
CA TRP A 17 -7.15 -9.13 -18.21
C TRP A 17 -8.40 -8.32 -18.51
N THR A 18 -9.59 -8.94 -18.42
CA THR A 18 -10.87 -8.25 -18.64
C THR A 18 -11.07 -7.13 -17.62
N VAL A 19 -10.81 -7.41 -16.34
CA VAL A 19 -10.93 -6.41 -15.26
C VAL A 19 -9.95 -5.25 -15.47
N VAL A 20 -8.68 -5.54 -15.81
CA VAL A 20 -7.68 -4.50 -16.06
C VAL A 20 -8.11 -3.60 -17.22
N LEU A 21 -8.59 -4.18 -18.33
CA LEU A 21 -9.06 -3.41 -19.47
C LEU A 21 -10.31 -2.58 -19.13
N ALA A 22 -11.27 -3.16 -18.42
CA ALA A 22 -12.46 -2.45 -17.99
C ALA A 22 -12.11 -1.25 -17.08
N LEU A 23 -11.27 -1.48 -16.06
CA LEU A 23 -10.81 -0.40 -15.17
C LEU A 23 -10.00 0.67 -15.93
N SER A 24 -9.21 0.29 -16.91
CA SER A 24 -8.49 1.23 -17.78
C SER A 24 -9.42 2.12 -18.57
N LEU A 25 -10.49 1.56 -19.16
CA LEU A 25 -11.51 2.33 -19.88
C LEU A 25 -12.27 3.27 -18.94
N PHE A 26 -12.71 2.79 -17.78
CA PHE A 26 -13.34 3.63 -16.76
C PHE A 26 -12.43 4.78 -16.31
N SER A 27 -11.15 4.51 -16.10
CA SER A 27 -10.17 5.53 -15.71
C SER A 27 -10.05 6.64 -16.76
N VAL A 28 -10.06 6.30 -18.04
CA VAL A 28 -10.04 7.29 -19.15
C VAL A 28 -11.28 8.19 -19.10
N LEU A 29 -12.47 7.59 -18.94
CA LEU A 29 -13.74 8.33 -18.87
C LEU A 29 -13.77 9.27 -17.66
N LEU A 30 -13.37 8.77 -16.49
CA LEU A 30 -13.35 9.57 -15.25
C LEU A 30 -12.38 10.76 -15.35
N VAL A 31 -11.16 10.54 -15.85
CA VAL A 31 -10.17 11.62 -16.00
C VAL A 31 -10.63 12.66 -17.00
N TYR A 32 -11.26 12.24 -18.10
CA TYR A 32 -11.84 13.18 -19.07
C TYR A 32 -12.95 14.04 -18.45
N SER A 33 -13.88 13.39 -17.73
CA SER A 33 -15.01 14.06 -17.09
C SER A 33 -14.58 15.06 -15.98
N THR A 34 -13.57 14.71 -15.17
CA THR A 34 -13.20 15.52 -13.99
C THR A 34 -12.12 16.55 -14.27
N ALA A 35 -11.17 16.27 -15.15
CA ALA A 35 -9.96 17.08 -15.32
C ALA A 35 -9.76 17.64 -16.74
N GLY A 36 -10.59 17.24 -17.70
CA GLY A 36 -10.57 17.74 -19.06
C GLY A 36 -9.43 17.20 -19.93
N TRP A 37 -9.35 17.74 -21.15
CA TRP A 37 -8.51 17.19 -22.22
C TRP A 37 -7.00 17.21 -21.94
N ASN A 38 -6.50 18.27 -21.32
CA ASN A 38 -5.07 18.42 -21.05
C ASN A 38 -4.53 17.34 -20.07
N TYR A 39 -5.34 17.01 -19.06
CA TYR A 39 -4.97 15.94 -18.11
C TYR A 39 -5.16 14.56 -18.68
N LEU A 40 -6.14 14.38 -19.57
CA LEU A 40 -6.39 13.12 -20.24
C LEU A 40 -5.18 12.67 -21.06
N PHE A 41 -4.55 13.56 -21.82
CA PHE A 41 -3.39 13.20 -22.63
C PHE A 41 -2.24 12.65 -21.78
N ASN A 42 -1.91 13.33 -20.70
CA ASN A 42 -0.90 12.86 -19.74
C ASN A 42 -1.29 11.53 -19.08
N HIS A 43 -2.58 11.34 -18.82
CA HIS A 43 -3.09 10.10 -18.24
C HIS A 43 -2.97 8.93 -19.25
N LEU A 44 -3.31 9.13 -20.50
CA LEU A 44 -3.18 8.11 -21.56
C LEU A 44 -1.74 7.64 -21.74
N ILE A 45 -0.76 8.56 -21.71
CA ILE A 45 0.66 8.20 -21.77
C ILE A 45 1.03 7.28 -20.60
N LYS A 46 0.66 7.66 -19.36
CA LYS A 46 0.94 6.86 -18.17
C LYS A 46 0.25 5.50 -18.21
N LEU A 47 -1.01 5.47 -18.67
CA LEU A 47 -1.79 4.24 -18.83
C LEU A 47 -1.14 3.30 -19.84
N PHE A 48 -0.73 3.81 -21.00
CA PHE A 48 -0.05 3.02 -22.02
C PHE A 48 1.26 2.44 -21.51
N ILE A 49 2.08 3.25 -20.83
CA ILE A 49 3.31 2.81 -20.20
C ILE A 49 3.02 1.71 -19.17
N GLY A 50 2.00 1.90 -18.32
CA GLY A 50 1.58 0.91 -17.33
C GLY A 50 1.15 -0.42 -17.94
N LEU A 51 0.32 -0.38 -18.98
CA LEU A 51 -0.13 -1.57 -19.71
C LEU A 51 1.02 -2.27 -20.46
N PHE A 52 1.97 -1.50 -20.98
CA PHE A 52 3.18 -2.06 -21.61
C PHE A 52 4.03 -2.81 -20.58
N PHE A 53 4.30 -2.21 -19.41
CA PHE A 53 5.03 -2.89 -18.34
C PHE A 53 4.29 -4.11 -17.81
N LEU A 54 2.97 -4.02 -17.64
CA LEU A 54 2.14 -5.16 -17.23
C LEU A 54 2.29 -6.32 -18.25
N TYR A 55 2.24 -6.01 -19.54
CA TYR A 55 2.44 -7.00 -20.59
C TYR A 55 3.84 -7.61 -20.59
N GLN A 56 4.88 -6.87 -20.26
CA GLN A 56 6.23 -7.40 -20.15
C GLN A 56 6.42 -8.25 -18.89
N VAL A 57 5.90 -7.79 -17.77
CA VAL A 57 6.02 -8.47 -16.46
C VAL A 57 5.30 -9.81 -16.45
N HIS A 58 4.12 -9.92 -17.11
CA HIS A 58 3.38 -11.19 -17.11
C HIS A 58 4.11 -12.33 -17.86
N LYS A 59 5.09 -12.02 -18.70
CA LYS A 59 5.92 -13.02 -19.40
C LYS A 59 7.04 -13.58 -18.53
N ILE A 60 7.37 -12.91 -17.41
CA ILE A 60 8.47 -13.29 -16.55
C ILE A 60 8.11 -14.57 -15.80
N LYS A 61 9.02 -15.56 -15.82
CA LYS A 61 8.83 -16.82 -15.09
C LYS A 61 8.80 -16.56 -13.58
N PHE A 62 7.86 -17.17 -12.88
CA PHE A 62 7.62 -16.96 -11.45
C PHE A 62 8.87 -17.09 -10.56
N LYS A 63 9.81 -17.98 -10.92
CA LYS A 63 11.07 -18.18 -10.18
C LYS A 63 11.93 -16.92 -10.04
N TYR A 64 11.81 -15.97 -10.97
CA TYR A 64 12.57 -14.72 -10.90
C TYR A 64 12.02 -13.74 -9.87
N PHE A 65 10.70 -13.80 -9.62
CA PHE A 65 10.08 -12.94 -8.60
C PHE A 65 10.63 -13.21 -7.20
N ALA A 66 11.04 -14.44 -6.90
CA ALA A 66 11.70 -14.78 -5.65
C ALA A 66 13.03 -14.03 -5.45
N LYS A 67 13.81 -13.83 -6.53
CA LYS A 67 15.06 -13.05 -6.49
C LYS A 67 14.79 -11.55 -6.46
N ILE A 68 13.82 -11.09 -7.27
CA ILE A 68 13.37 -9.68 -7.31
C ILE A 68 12.86 -9.25 -5.93
N GLY A 69 12.11 -10.11 -5.23
CA GLY A 69 11.63 -9.82 -3.88
C GLY A 69 12.74 -9.56 -2.87
N VAL A 70 13.84 -10.31 -2.93
CA VAL A 70 14.99 -10.08 -2.03
C VAL A 70 15.69 -8.78 -2.35
N LEU A 71 16.02 -8.54 -3.62
CA LEU A 71 16.68 -7.32 -4.04
C LEU A 71 15.78 -6.10 -3.75
N GLY A 72 14.50 -6.21 -4.09
CA GLY A 72 13.50 -5.16 -3.84
C GLY A 72 13.33 -4.85 -2.36
N PHE A 73 13.41 -5.84 -1.47
CA PHE A 73 13.36 -5.62 -0.02
C PHE A 73 14.49 -4.70 0.45
N PHE A 74 15.74 -4.99 0.08
CA PHE A 74 16.87 -4.14 0.48
C PHE A 74 16.81 -2.74 -0.17
N ILE A 75 16.44 -2.65 -1.44
CA ILE A 75 16.23 -1.37 -2.13
C ILE A 75 15.13 -0.58 -1.41
N SER A 76 14.05 -1.23 -1.01
CA SER A 76 12.94 -0.56 -0.32
C SER A 76 13.35 0.03 1.02
N ILE A 77 14.20 -0.65 1.79
CA ILE A 77 14.72 -0.10 3.06
C ILE A 77 15.52 1.18 2.78
N VAL A 78 16.42 1.14 1.80
CA VAL A 78 17.21 2.33 1.43
C VAL A 78 16.31 3.48 0.98
N LEU A 79 15.34 3.21 0.10
CA LEU A 79 14.41 4.22 -0.39
C LEU A 79 13.52 4.79 0.71
N LEU A 80 13.06 3.96 1.66
CA LEU A 80 12.26 4.42 2.79
C LEU A 80 13.08 5.30 3.74
N ILE A 81 14.35 4.97 3.98
CA ILE A 81 15.26 5.83 4.76
C ILE A 81 15.49 7.16 4.03
N LEU A 82 15.70 7.14 2.71
CA LEU A 82 15.84 8.36 1.92
C LEU A 82 14.62 9.27 1.98
N VAL A 83 13.41 8.72 2.11
CA VAL A 83 12.18 9.53 2.31
C VAL A 83 12.25 10.36 3.59
N PHE A 84 12.83 9.85 4.68
CA PHE A 84 12.98 10.62 5.92
C PHE A 84 13.95 11.80 5.76
N ILE A 85 14.94 11.67 4.87
CA ILE A 85 16.01 12.69 4.68
C ILE A 85 15.60 13.69 3.60
N MET A 86 15.05 13.22 2.47
CA MET A 86 14.84 14.00 1.25
C MET A 86 13.37 13.97 0.77
N GLY A 87 12.45 13.49 1.58
CA GLY A 87 11.05 13.33 1.18
C GLY A 87 10.34 14.66 0.95
N VAL A 88 9.59 14.73 -0.14
CA VAL A 88 8.70 15.87 -0.42
C VAL A 88 7.45 15.75 0.43
N THR A 89 7.17 16.81 1.21
CA THR A 89 6.00 16.88 2.08
C THR A 89 4.78 17.32 1.28
N ILE A 90 3.80 16.42 1.16
CA ILE A 90 2.51 16.70 0.55
C ILE A 90 1.41 16.39 1.58
N ASN A 91 0.54 17.35 1.84
CA ASN A 91 -0.53 17.24 2.83
C ASN A 91 -0.03 16.83 4.24
N GLY A 92 1.08 17.43 4.69
CA GLY A 92 1.62 17.20 6.03
C GLY A 92 2.33 15.87 6.24
N ALA A 93 2.68 15.14 5.16
CA ALA A 93 3.47 13.92 5.26
C ALA A 93 4.51 13.80 4.15
N SER A 94 5.74 13.47 4.53
CA SER A 94 6.86 13.20 3.61
C SER A 94 6.79 11.75 3.13
N ARG A 95 6.18 11.52 1.96
CA ARG A 95 5.95 10.16 1.43
C ARG A 95 6.50 9.95 0.04
N TRP A 96 6.84 11.04 -0.64
CA TRP A 96 7.19 11.04 -2.03
C TRP A 96 8.67 11.37 -2.20
N LEU A 97 9.33 10.66 -3.09
CA LEU A 97 10.63 11.07 -3.61
C LEU A 97 10.43 11.69 -4.99
N SER A 98 11.10 12.82 -5.23
CA SER A 98 11.15 13.47 -6.53
C SER A 98 12.55 13.30 -7.11
N ILE A 99 12.66 12.57 -8.22
CA ILE A 99 13.91 12.36 -8.95
C ILE A 99 13.71 12.85 -10.37
N ALA A 100 14.48 13.86 -10.80
CA ALA A 100 14.41 14.44 -12.13
C ALA A 100 12.98 14.83 -12.58
N GLY A 101 12.17 15.36 -11.67
CA GLY A 101 10.78 15.75 -11.96
C GLY A 101 9.75 14.62 -11.87
N PHE A 102 10.19 13.37 -11.74
CA PHE A 102 9.28 12.25 -11.50
C PHE A 102 9.07 12.02 -10.01
N GLN A 103 7.81 12.06 -9.58
CA GLN A 103 7.44 11.75 -8.21
C GLN A 103 6.96 10.31 -8.11
N PHE A 104 7.54 9.55 -7.18
CA PHE A 104 7.09 8.20 -6.86
C PHE A 104 7.08 7.97 -5.35
N GLN A 105 6.27 7.03 -4.91
CA GLN A 105 6.11 6.69 -3.50
C GLN A 105 6.89 5.41 -3.18
N PRO A 106 7.99 5.46 -2.43
CA PRO A 106 8.80 4.29 -2.09
C PRO A 106 8.03 3.18 -1.38
N SER A 107 7.01 3.50 -0.60
CA SER A 107 6.17 2.49 0.05
C SER A 107 5.38 1.61 -0.93
N ASP A 108 5.15 2.03 -2.18
CA ASP A 108 4.52 1.17 -3.19
C ASP A 108 5.47 0.06 -3.66
N ILE A 109 6.75 0.40 -3.81
CA ILE A 109 7.80 -0.59 -4.10
C ILE A 109 7.98 -1.52 -2.90
N ALA A 110 8.05 -0.96 -1.69
CA ALA A 110 8.21 -1.71 -0.45
C ALA A 110 7.08 -2.73 -0.23
N LYS A 111 5.85 -2.34 -0.50
CA LYS A 111 4.65 -3.20 -0.38
C LYS A 111 4.76 -4.46 -1.24
N LEU A 112 5.12 -4.30 -2.51
CA LEU A 112 5.30 -5.44 -3.41
C LEU A 112 6.52 -6.29 -3.03
N SER A 113 7.62 -5.64 -2.71
CA SER A 113 8.89 -6.30 -2.41
C SER A 113 8.83 -7.14 -1.14
N ILE A 114 8.21 -6.62 -0.07
CA ILE A 114 8.09 -7.36 1.19
C ILE A 114 7.18 -8.59 1.04
N LEU A 115 6.09 -8.49 0.28
CA LEU A 115 5.21 -9.62 0.04
C LEU A 115 5.90 -10.74 -0.75
N LEU A 116 6.66 -10.37 -1.80
CA LEU A 116 7.47 -11.34 -2.56
C LEU A 116 8.59 -11.94 -1.70
N PHE A 117 9.24 -11.13 -0.88
CA PHE A 117 10.26 -11.57 0.06
C PHE A 117 9.70 -12.57 1.07
N MET A 118 8.58 -12.23 1.73
CA MET A 118 7.92 -13.11 2.70
C MET A 118 7.45 -14.41 2.07
N ALA A 119 6.83 -14.36 0.89
CA ALA A 119 6.39 -15.56 0.17
C ALA A 119 7.56 -16.51 -0.10
N ARG A 120 8.72 -15.96 -0.49
CA ARG A 120 9.95 -16.73 -0.66
C ARG A 120 10.45 -17.33 0.65
N GLN A 121 10.49 -16.55 1.73
CA GLN A 121 11.00 -17.02 3.03
C GLN A 121 10.10 -18.12 3.61
N LEU A 122 8.79 -17.92 3.56
CA LEU A 122 7.80 -18.90 3.99
C LEU A 122 7.91 -20.22 3.22
N SER A 123 8.18 -20.15 1.91
CA SER A 123 8.39 -21.34 1.08
C SER A 123 9.74 -22.02 1.36
N LYS A 124 10.82 -21.24 1.46
CA LYS A 124 12.19 -21.76 1.63
C LYS A 124 12.38 -22.41 2.99
N TYR A 125 11.87 -21.79 4.05
CA TYR A 125 12.07 -22.22 5.43
C TYR A 125 10.84 -22.92 6.03
N ARG A 126 10.02 -23.55 5.18
CA ARG A 126 8.73 -24.16 5.56
C ARG A 126 8.81 -25.08 6.79
N ASN A 127 9.87 -25.89 6.89
CA ASN A 127 10.04 -26.83 7.99
C ASN A 127 10.59 -26.16 9.27
N GLU A 128 11.31 -25.08 9.13
CA GLU A 128 11.95 -24.36 10.25
C GLU A 128 11.00 -23.37 10.93
N ILE A 129 10.08 -22.75 10.17
CA ILE A 129 9.11 -21.76 10.67
C ILE A 129 8.04 -22.35 11.62
N ILE A 130 8.04 -23.67 11.81
CA ILE A 130 7.25 -24.33 12.89
C ILE A 130 7.71 -23.82 14.26
N HIS A 131 9.00 -23.49 14.41
CA HIS A 131 9.53 -22.87 15.61
C HIS A 131 9.43 -21.35 15.51
N PHE A 132 8.87 -20.71 16.53
CA PHE A 132 8.65 -19.25 16.57
C PHE A 132 9.93 -18.42 16.30
N LYS A 133 11.09 -18.87 16.79
CA LYS A 133 12.38 -18.20 16.57
C LYS A 133 12.69 -17.97 15.09
N TYR A 134 12.52 -19.00 14.28
CA TYR A 134 12.79 -18.91 12.84
C TYR A 134 11.71 -18.11 12.11
N LEU A 135 10.44 -18.26 12.50
CA LEU A 135 9.35 -17.44 12.01
C LEU A 135 9.62 -15.94 12.27
N PHE A 136 10.07 -15.62 13.48
CA PHE A 136 10.41 -14.25 13.87
C PHE A 136 11.54 -13.68 12.99
N ILE A 137 12.67 -14.39 12.89
CA ILE A 137 13.86 -13.89 12.21
C ILE A 137 13.64 -13.77 10.68
N TYR A 138 13.03 -14.78 10.05
CA TYR A 138 12.96 -14.84 8.59
C TYR A 138 11.73 -14.14 8.00
N VAL A 139 10.66 -13.96 8.78
CA VAL A 139 9.38 -13.46 8.28
C VAL A 139 8.94 -12.20 9.01
N LEU A 140 8.83 -12.26 10.34
CA LEU A 140 8.27 -11.16 11.13
C LEU A 140 9.22 -9.96 11.22
N LEU A 141 10.50 -10.18 11.45
CA LEU A 141 11.48 -9.10 11.57
C LEU A 141 11.55 -8.26 10.27
N PRO A 142 11.69 -8.85 9.07
CA PRO A 142 11.63 -8.08 7.83
C PRO A 142 10.32 -7.34 7.62
N LEU A 143 9.18 -7.96 7.94
CA LEU A 143 7.88 -7.32 7.87
C LEU A 143 7.80 -6.12 8.81
N PHE A 144 8.24 -6.30 10.05
CA PHE A 144 8.23 -5.26 11.07
C PHE A 144 9.11 -4.07 10.70
N VAL A 145 10.31 -4.30 10.17
CA VAL A 145 11.22 -3.24 9.70
C VAL A 145 10.53 -2.36 8.65
N ILE A 146 9.90 -2.95 7.64
CA ILE A 146 9.19 -2.18 6.61
C ILE A 146 7.98 -1.43 7.21
N CYS A 147 7.21 -2.08 8.08
CA CYS A 147 6.05 -1.46 8.72
C CYS A 147 6.46 -0.26 9.58
N VAL A 148 7.52 -0.38 10.38
CA VAL A 148 8.02 0.71 11.24
C VAL A 148 8.54 1.89 10.41
N LEU A 149 9.25 1.63 9.31
CA LEU A 149 9.73 2.70 8.42
C LEU A 149 8.58 3.46 7.72
N ILE A 150 7.47 2.81 7.43
CA ILE A 150 6.32 3.45 6.76
C ILE A 150 5.39 4.13 7.77
N LEU A 151 5.28 3.58 8.97
CA LEU A 151 4.28 3.94 9.98
C LEU A 151 4.20 5.43 10.28
N PRO A 152 5.30 6.18 10.53
CA PRO A 152 5.22 7.60 10.91
C PRO A 152 4.52 8.46 9.88
N ASN A 153 4.74 8.16 8.61
CA ASN A 153 4.20 8.93 7.49
C ASN A 153 2.88 8.37 6.92
N ASN A 154 2.62 7.05 7.10
CA ASN A 154 1.46 6.40 6.51
C ASN A 154 1.01 5.16 7.28
N PHE A 155 0.28 5.37 8.37
CA PHE A 155 -0.29 4.30 9.19
C PHE A 155 -1.13 3.31 8.38
N SER A 156 -2.02 3.80 7.50
CA SER A 156 -2.92 2.94 6.73
C SER A 156 -2.16 1.98 5.81
N THR A 157 -1.10 2.47 5.14
CA THR A 157 -0.27 1.60 4.29
C THR A 157 0.52 0.60 5.12
N SER A 158 1.07 1.00 6.27
CA SER A 158 1.76 0.11 7.21
C SER A 158 0.82 -1.00 7.71
N ALA A 159 -0.39 -0.63 8.14
CA ALA A 159 -1.40 -1.57 8.59
C ALA A 159 -1.83 -2.56 7.49
N LEU A 160 -2.02 -2.08 6.24
CA LEU A 160 -2.35 -2.95 5.11
C LEU A 160 -1.21 -3.92 4.78
N ILE A 161 0.05 -3.49 4.83
CA ILE A 161 1.20 -4.38 4.62
C ILE A 161 1.26 -5.45 5.70
N PHE A 162 1.07 -5.04 6.96
CA PHE A 162 1.03 -5.96 8.09
C PHE A 162 -0.09 -7.00 7.93
N LEU A 163 -1.29 -6.58 7.57
CA LEU A 163 -2.45 -7.45 7.37
C LEU A 163 -2.22 -8.42 6.20
N ASN A 164 -1.66 -7.95 5.08
CA ASN A 164 -1.28 -8.82 3.97
C ASN A 164 -0.20 -9.84 4.37
N GLY A 165 0.74 -9.44 5.23
CA GLY A 165 1.72 -10.36 5.82
C GLY A 165 1.07 -11.46 6.66
N LEU A 166 0.07 -11.14 7.48
CA LEU A 166 -0.71 -12.11 8.24
C LEU A 166 -1.45 -13.09 7.32
N VAL A 167 -2.08 -12.58 6.25
CA VAL A 167 -2.76 -13.42 5.25
C VAL A 167 -1.77 -14.39 4.59
N LEU A 168 -0.57 -13.91 4.21
CA LEU A 168 0.47 -14.79 3.65
C LEU A 168 0.90 -15.88 4.64
N MET A 169 1.08 -15.55 5.91
CA MET A 169 1.40 -16.54 6.95
C MET A 169 0.27 -17.57 7.12
N TYR A 170 -0.97 -17.14 7.05
CA TYR A 170 -2.14 -18.03 7.10
C TYR A 170 -2.17 -18.99 5.91
N VAL A 171 -1.98 -18.48 4.69
CA VAL A 171 -1.91 -19.29 3.46
C VAL A 171 -0.74 -20.26 3.50
N ALA A 172 0.39 -19.86 4.08
CA ALA A 172 1.56 -20.74 4.29
C ALA A 172 1.39 -21.78 5.39
N LYS A 173 0.21 -21.84 6.04
CA LYS A 173 -0.12 -22.77 7.12
C LYS A 173 0.79 -22.62 8.36
N VAL A 174 1.18 -21.38 8.67
CA VAL A 174 1.83 -21.06 9.94
C VAL A 174 0.84 -21.33 11.08
N ASN A 175 1.34 -21.77 12.23
CA ASN A 175 0.50 -22.09 13.39
C ASN A 175 -0.38 -20.90 13.78
N LEU A 176 -1.69 -21.10 13.82
CA LEU A 176 -2.67 -20.07 14.09
C LEU A 176 -2.44 -19.37 15.44
N LYS A 177 -1.89 -20.08 16.44
CA LYS A 177 -1.52 -19.48 17.74
C LYS A 177 -0.53 -18.33 17.58
N TYR A 178 0.47 -18.45 16.69
CA TYR A 178 1.43 -17.38 16.41
C TYR A 178 0.76 -16.21 15.72
N ILE A 179 -0.09 -16.48 14.73
CA ILE A 179 -0.83 -15.44 13.99
C ILE A 179 -1.72 -14.64 14.97
N LEU A 180 -2.49 -15.32 15.81
CA LEU A 180 -3.35 -14.66 16.81
C LEU A 180 -2.53 -13.85 17.84
N SER A 181 -1.39 -14.38 18.30
CA SER A 181 -0.49 -13.64 19.20
C SER A 181 0.04 -12.36 18.53
N ILE A 182 0.44 -12.44 17.26
CA ILE A 182 0.93 -11.28 16.48
C ILE A 182 -0.17 -10.25 16.28
N VAL A 183 -1.40 -10.68 15.97
CA VAL A 183 -2.58 -9.79 15.88
C VAL A 183 -2.82 -9.09 17.23
N GLY A 184 -2.79 -9.82 18.34
CA GLY A 184 -2.96 -9.25 19.67
C GLY A 184 -1.90 -8.22 20.02
N ILE A 185 -0.62 -8.51 19.73
CA ILE A 185 0.49 -7.57 19.93
C ILE A 185 0.32 -6.34 19.03
N GLY A 186 -0.07 -6.53 17.76
CA GLY A 186 -0.32 -5.43 16.83
C GLY A 186 -1.45 -4.52 17.28
N PHE A 187 -2.56 -5.10 17.75
CA PHE A 187 -3.69 -4.34 18.30
C PHE A 187 -3.31 -3.58 19.57
N PHE A 188 -2.59 -4.22 20.49
CA PHE A 188 -2.09 -3.57 21.70
C PHE A 188 -1.13 -2.41 21.37
N GLY A 189 -0.20 -2.60 20.43
CA GLY A 189 0.69 -1.55 19.96
C GLY A 189 -0.06 -0.36 19.33
N ALA A 190 -1.06 -0.63 18.48
CA ALA A 190 -1.89 0.41 17.89
C ALA A 190 -2.70 1.18 18.96
N SER A 191 -3.23 0.47 19.96
CA SER A 191 -3.93 1.09 21.08
C SER A 191 -3.01 1.98 21.93
N LEU A 192 -1.77 1.56 22.18
CA LEU A 192 -0.79 2.40 22.87
C LEU A 192 -0.45 3.66 22.09
N ILE A 193 -0.25 3.53 20.76
CA ILE A 193 0.00 4.70 19.89
C ILE A 193 -1.17 5.67 19.97
N TYR A 194 -2.42 5.18 19.90
CA TYR A 194 -3.61 6.02 20.02
C TYR A 194 -3.67 6.74 21.38
N ILE A 195 -3.43 6.02 22.50
CA ILE A 195 -3.45 6.61 23.85
C ILE A 195 -2.37 7.70 23.96
N VAL A 196 -1.13 7.43 23.53
CA VAL A 196 -0.03 8.41 23.57
C VAL A 196 -0.35 9.62 22.70
N ALA A 197 -0.91 9.41 21.51
CA ALA A 197 -1.27 10.50 20.61
C ALA A 197 -2.40 11.38 21.17
N LYS A 198 -3.32 10.80 21.94
CA LYS A 198 -4.42 11.52 22.57
C LYS A 198 -3.99 12.26 23.83
N THR A 199 -3.09 11.68 24.63
CA THR A 199 -2.64 12.29 25.91
C THR A 199 -1.53 13.32 25.73
N ASN A 200 -0.63 13.12 24.75
CA ASN A 200 0.53 13.97 24.48
C ASN A 200 0.62 14.31 22.98
N PRO A 201 -0.26 15.19 22.47
CA PRO A 201 -0.32 15.49 21.04
C PRO A 201 0.97 16.12 20.49
N ASP A 202 1.66 16.96 21.28
CA ASP A 202 2.89 17.64 20.86
C ASP A 202 4.01 16.64 20.63
N PHE A 203 4.26 15.75 21.59
CA PHE A 203 5.24 14.68 21.46
C PHE A 203 4.90 13.74 20.31
N SER A 204 3.64 13.35 20.22
CA SER A 204 3.18 12.45 19.17
C SER A 204 3.36 13.05 17.76
N ASN A 205 3.06 14.34 17.57
CA ASN A 205 3.22 15.01 16.27
C ASN A 205 4.70 15.20 15.89
N GLN A 206 5.63 15.31 16.84
CA GLN A 206 7.07 15.33 16.56
C GLN A 206 7.57 14.00 15.99
N VAL A 207 7.11 12.87 16.55
CA VAL A 207 7.54 11.52 16.12
C VAL A 207 6.72 11.02 14.93
N MET A 208 5.44 11.34 14.92
CA MET A 208 4.46 10.92 13.91
C MET A 208 3.62 12.11 13.46
N PRO A 209 4.02 12.84 12.41
CA PRO A 209 3.39 14.10 12.00
C PRO A 209 1.89 14.03 11.70
N ARG A 210 1.33 12.83 11.58
CA ARG A 210 -0.09 12.60 11.31
C ARG A 210 -0.86 11.93 12.44
N SER A 211 -0.30 11.82 13.61
CA SER A 211 -0.96 11.20 14.76
C SER A 211 -2.26 11.90 15.13
N SER A 212 -2.30 13.23 15.09
CA SER A 212 -3.52 14.02 15.30
C SER A 212 -4.65 13.67 14.31
N THR A 213 -4.31 13.44 13.03
CA THR A 213 -5.27 13.01 12.02
C THR A 213 -5.83 11.61 12.29
N TRP A 214 -5.04 10.71 12.86
CA TRP A 214 -5.50 9.36 13.19
C TRP A 214 -6.43 9.38 14.40
N VAL A 215 -6.06 10.14 15.44
CA VAL A 215 -6.89 10.32 16.63
C VAL A 215 -8.25 10.92 16.23
N SER A 216 -8.25 12.02 15.45
CA SER A 216 -9.50 12.66 15.03
C SER A 216 -10.41 11.72 14.22
N ARG A 217 -9.85 10.88 13.36
CA ARG A 217 -10.64 9.89 12.60
C ARG A 217 -11.22 8.79 13.47
N ILE A 218 -10.47 8.31 14.46
CA ILE A 218 -10.95 7.30 15.41
C ILE A 218 -12.03 7.92 16.30
N ASP A 219 -11.79 9.11 16.85
CA ASP A 219 -12.75 9.80 17.71
C ASP A 219 -14.04 10.13 16.97
N ALA A 220 -13.99 10.49 15.68
CA ALA A 220 -15.17 10.72 14.87
C ALA A 220 -16.11 9.51 14.73
N TYR A 221 -15.60 8.29 14.84
CA TYR A 221 -16.44 7.08 14.86
C TYR A 221 -17.12 6.83 16.21
N PHE A 222 -16.56 7.38 17.31
CA PHE A 222 -17.07 7.12 18.66
C PHE A 222 -17.81 8.31 19.28
N THR A 223 -17.67 9.51 18.69
CA THR A 223 -18.25 10.73 19.23
C THR A 223 -19.19 11.35 18.20
N ASP A 224 -20.47 11.50 18.54
CA ASP A 224 -21.50 12.15 17.73
C ASP A 224 -21.36 13.70 17.64
N ASP A 225 -20.14 14.22 17.82
CA ASP A 225 -19.89 15.66 17.83
C ASP A 225 -19.91 16.26 16.42
N LYS A 226 -21.07 16.79 16.05
CA LYS A 226 -21.36 17.49 14.78
C LYS A 226 -20.38 18.61 14.42
N LYS A 227 -19.54 19.09 15.34
CA LYS A 227 -18.57 20.17 15.09
C LYS A 227 -17.27 19.69 14.42
N GLN A 228 -16.93 18.40 14.52
CA GLN A 228 -15.76 17.83 13.80
C GLN A 228 -16.12 17.35 12.39
N GLU A 229 -17.40 17.18 12.07
CA GLU A 229 -17.89 16.75 10.77
C GLU A 229 -17.55 17.74 9.65
N LEU A 230 -17.53 19.03 9.91
CA LEU A 230 -17.39 20.08 8.88
C LEU A 230 -16.11 20.02 8.03
N ASN A 231 -14.99 19.52 8.58
CA ASN A 231 -13.73 19.44 7.83
C ASN A 231 -13.39 18.01 7.32
N GLN A 232 -13.97 16.97 7.93
CA GLN A 232 -13.77 15.59 7.48
C GLN A 232 -14.75 15.19 6.39
N ASP A 233 -15.96 15.75 6.43
CA ASP A 233 -17.04 15.48 5.49
C ASP A 233 -16.93 16.24 4.17
N TYR A 234 -15.91 17.12 4.00
CA TYR A 234 -15.77 17.87 2.75
C TYR A 234 -15.76 16.98 1.52
N GLN A 235 -15.01 15.88 1.56
CA GLN A 235 -14.95 14.92 0.44
C GLN A 235 -16.27 14.19 0.25
N GLN A 236 -16.91 13.82 1.35
CA GLN A 236 -18.22 13.14 1.34
C GLN A 236 -19.31 14.10 0.88
N GLN A 237 -19.32 15.34 1.37
CA GLN A 237 -20.26 16.37 0.93
C GLN A 237 -20.08 16.71 -0.55
N GLN A 238 -18.84 16.84 -1.03
CA GLN A 238 -18.58 17.06 -2.46
C GLN A 238 -19.02 15.87 -3.32
N ALA A 239 -18.85 14.65 -2.84
CA ALA A 239 -19.36 13.47 -3.52
C ALA A 239 -20.90 13.45 -3.57
N LEU A 240 -21.57 13.80 -2.47
CA LEU A 240 -23.03 13.92 -2.43
C LEU A 240 -23.54 15.04 -3.35
N VAL A 241 -22.88 16.20 -3.35
CA VAL A 241 -23.20 17.30 -4.25
C VAL A 241 -23.01 16.89 -5.71
N ALA A 242 -21.94 16.19 -6.03
CA ALA A 242 -21.71 15.67 -7.38
C ALA A 242 -22.82 14.72 -7.82
N ILE A 243 -23.22 13.78 -6.96
CA ILE A 243 -24.33 12.84 -7.23
C ILE A 243 -25.66 13.61 -7.39
N TYR A 244 -25.92 14.59 -6.53
CA TYR A 244 -27.14 15.40 -6.59
C TYR A 244 -27.24 16.23 -7.87
N ASN A 245 -26.12 16.78 -8.34
CA ASN A 245 -26.04 17.60 -9.55
C ASN A 245 -25.97 16.76 -10.85
N GLY A 246 -26.10 15.46 -10.76
CA GLY A 246 -26.13 14.57 -11.93
C GLY A 246 -24.77 14.04 -12.38
N GLY A 247 -23.77 14.04 -11.50
CA GLY A 247 -22.43 13.45 -11.70
C GLY A 247 -21.46 14.40 -12.30
#